data_d23a306b3d5832985c0b4ddc55a08a5a
#
_entry.id   d23a306b3d5832985c0b4ddc55a08a5a
#
_cell.length_a   1.000
_cell.length_b   1.000
_cell.length_c   1.000
_cell.angle_alpha   90.00
_cell.angle_beta   90.00
_cell.angle_gamma   90.00
#
_symmetry.space_group_name_H-M   'P 1'
#
loop_
_entity.id
_entity.type
_entity.pdbx_description
1 polymer ?
#
loop_
_entity_poly.entity_id
_entity_poly.type
_entity_poly.pdbx_seq_one_letter_code
_entity_poly.pdbx_strand_id
1 'polypeptide(L)'
;DALPDERLKLLFVCAHPAIDPAMHTPLMLQTVLGLDAVAIGRAFLVSPTAMGQRLARAKTKIRQARIAFEIPAADQIPQRLEAVLNAIYAAYGSSWEDAGGRDERAVGLAEEAIWLARVLRDAIPDEPEVRGLLALLLHCEARRPARRGADGRFVPLSEQDPHIWLAPLIDEAERELAVSAAHARLGRFQIEAAIQSVHAERARTGRTDRPAIATFYDQLTRLAPSIGAAVARAAAHAEVHGAQAGLALLDQIDAHSVVSYQPYWAVRADLLRQLNCAHEAAEAFDRAIGLTDDDAIRAFLLERRRR
;
A
#
# COMPACT_ATOMS: atom_id res chain seq x y z
N ASP A 1 11.24 28.80 7.36
CA ASP A 1 10.04 28.17 6.76
C ASP A 1 10.15 26.67 6.88
N ALA A 2 9.26 26.07 7.68
CA ALA A 2 9.36 24.63 8.04
C ALA A 2 9.03 23.70 6.86
N LEU A 3 8.29 24.14 5.85
CA LEU A 3 7.86 23.32 4.71
C LEU A 3 8.18 24.03 3.37
N PRO A 4 9.15 23.51 2.59
CA PRO A 4 9.68 24.22 1.42
C PRO A 4 8.78 24.12 0.17
N ASP A 5 7.86 23.16 0.11
CA ASP A 5 7.04 22.88 -1.07
C ASP A 5 5.54 23.23 -0.87
N GLU A 6 4.96 23.95 -1.82
CA GLU A 6 3.56 24.40 -1.76
C GLU A 6 2.56 23.23 -1.78
N ARG A 7 2.89 22.12 -2.45
CA ARG A 7 2.04 20.93 -2.49
C ARG A 7 2.05 20.20 -1.16
N LEU A 8 3.22 20.14 -0.50
CA LEU A 8 3.34 19.59 0.86
C LEU A 8 2.55 20.43 1.86
N LYS A 9 2.63 21.79 1.75
CA LYS A 9 1.81 22.71 2.54
C LYS A 9 0.32 22.40 2.36
N LEU A 10 -0.12 22.22 1.11
CA LEU A 10 -1.51 21.93 0.81
C LEU A 10 -1.99 20.59 1.39
N LEU A 11 -1.13 19.57 1.43
CA LEU A 11 -1.44 18.30 2.12
C LEU A 11 -1.75 18.56 3.60
N PHE A 12 -0.91 19.32 4.31
CA PHE A 12 -1.15 19.64 5.71
C PHE A 12 -2.40 20.51 5.94
N VAL A 13 -2.73 21.42 5.01
CA VAL A 13 -3.99 22.18 5.06
C VAL A 13 -5.21 21.27 4.92
N CYS A 14 -5.15 20.29 4.01
CA CYS A 14 -6.23 19.30 3.85
C CYS A 14 -6.43 18.42 5.10
N ALA A 15 -5.42 18.29 5.96
CA ALA A 15 -5.50 17.58 7.24
C ALA A 15 -5.98 18.48 8.41
N HIS A 16 -6.58 19.63 8.13
CA HIS A 16 -7.04 20.54 9.19
C HIS A 16 -8.10 19.90 10.09
N PRO A 17 -8.03 20.06 11.45
CA PRO A 17 -8.94 19.42 12.40
C PRO A 17 -10.43 19.75 12.21
N ALA A 18 -10.77 20.87 11.56
CA ALA A 18 -12.16 21.21 11.23
C ALA A 18 -12.74 20.37 10.08
N ILE A 19 -11.91 19.63 9.34
CA ILE A 19 -12.34 18.71 8.29
C ILE A 19 -12.54 17.34 8.92
N ASP A 20 -13.55 16.60 8.47
CA ASP A 20 -13.76 15.21 8.88
C ASP A 20 -12.51 14.39 8.59
N PRO A 21 -11.91 13.69 9.60
CA PRO A 21 -10.72 12.86 9.39
C PRO A 21 -10.87 11.84 8.26
N ALA A 22 -12.06 11.27 8.07
CA ALA A 22 -12.33 10.34 6.95
C ALA A 22 -12.21 11.00 5.57
N MET A 23 -12.18 12.33 5.51
CA MET A 23 -12.05 13.08 4.27
C MET A 23 -10.66 13.68 4.05
N HIS A 24 -9.74 13.60 5.01
CA HIS A 24 -8.40 14.15 4.86
C HIS A 24 -7.68 13.55 3.64
N THR A 25 -7.48 12.25 3.64
CA THR A 25 -6.79 11.54 2.54
C THR A 25 -7.53 11.68 1.20
N PRO A 26 -8.85 11.43 1.07
CA PRO A 26 -9.57 11.67 -0.18
C PRO A 26 -9.42 13.08 -0.74
N LEU A 27 -9.44 14.09 0.14
CA LEU A 27 -9.30 15.49 -0.26
C LEU A 27 -7.88 15.80 -0.78
N MET A 28 -6.86 15.28 -0.13
CA MET A 28 -5.46 15.40 -0.55
C MET A 28 -5.23 14.74 -1.92
N LEU A 29 -5.74 13.52 -2.11
CA LEU A 29 -5.63 12.81 -3.39
C LEU A 29 -6.25 13.61 -4.54
N GLN A 30 -7.39 14.27 -4.30
CA GLN A 30 -8.02 15.09 -5.32
C GLN A 30 -7.31 16.42 -5.57
N THR A 31 -6.98 17.16 -4.48
CA THR A 31 -6.54 18.56 -4.61
C THR A 31 -5.06 18.71 -4.90
N VAL A 32 -4.24 17.79 -4.42
CA VAL A 32 -2.77 17.85 -4.57
C VAL A 32 -2.28 16.90 -5.65
N LEU A 33 -2.84 15.69 -5.67
CA LEU A 33 -2.37 14.61 -6.55
C LEU A 33 -3.26 14.39 -7.78
N GLY A 34 -4.33 15.19 -7.93
CA GLY A 34 -5.14 15.24 -9.15
C GLY A 34 -6.00 14.00 -9.44
N LEU A 35 -6.19 13.10 -8.45
CA LEU A 35 -7.03 11.93 -8.65
C LEU A 35 -8.50 12.33 -8.74
N ASP A 36 -9.25 11.65 -9.60
CA ASP A 36 -10.68 11.84 -9.72
C ASP A 36 -11.48 11.02 -8.67
N ALA A 37 -12.78 11.31 -8.57
CA ALA A 37 -13.64 10.61 -7.61
C ALA A 37 -13.81 9.11 -7.89
N VAL A 38 -13.54 8.66 -9.12
CA VAL A 38 -13.59 7.25 -9.50
C VAL A 38 -12.41 6.50 -8.90
N ALA A 39 -11.18 7.01 -9.13
CA ALA A 39 -9.97 6.43 -8.59
C ALA A 39 -9.96 6.45 -7.06
N ILE A 40 -10.35 7.60 -6.45
CA ILE A 40 -10.44 7.72 -4.99
C ILE A 40 -11.52 6.77 -4.43
N GLY A 41 -12.70 6.72 -5.06
CA GLY A 41 -13.78 5.83 -4.63
C GLY A 41 -13.36 4.36 -4.63
N ARG A 42 -12.61 3.93 -5.63
CA ARG A 42 -12.06 2.58 -5.74
C ARG A 42 -11.08 2.28 -4.58
N ALA A 43 -10.14 3.18 -4.31
CA ALA A 43 -9.16 3.02 -3.22
C ALA A 43 -9.81 2.96 -1.82
N PHE A 44 -10.98 3.61 -1.63
CA PHE A 44 -11.69 3.64 -0.36
C PHE A 44 -12.93 2.72 -0.31
N LEU A 45 -13.13 1.89 -1.32
CA LEU A 45 -14.29 0.99 -1.44
C LEU A 45 -15.63 1.72 -1.35
N VAL A 46 -15.70 2.92 -1.92
CA VAL A 46 -16.88 3.80 -1.95
C VAL A 46 -17.30 4.04 -3.40
N SER A 47 -18.62 4.09 -3.68
CA SER A 47 -19.05 4.39 -5.04
C SER A 47 -18.57 5.77 -5.51
N PRO A 48 -18.23 5.95 -6.80
CA PRO A 48 -17.74 7.23 -7.34
C PRO A 48 -18.68 8.41 -7.05
N THR A 49 -19.99 8.18 -7.16
CA THR A 49 -21.01 9.18 -6.87
C THR A 49 -20.99 9.61 -5.40
N ALA A 50 -20.95 8.65 -4.48
CA ALA A 50 -20.88 8.94 -3.04
C ALA A 50 -19.57 9.66 -2.67
N MET A 51 -18.44 9.24 -3.27
CA MET A 51 -17.15 9.90 -3.06
C MET A 51 -17.19 11.35 -3.59
N GLY A 52 -17.70 11.59 -4.79
CA GLY A 52 -17.85 12.92 -5.36
C GLY A 52 -18.69 13.86 -4.48
N GLN A 53 -19.81 13.37 -3.94
CA GLN A 53 -20.64 14.14 -3.01
C GLN A 53 -19.93 14.45 -1.69
N ARG A 54 -19.15 13.50 -1.13
CA ARG A 54 -18.36 13.71 0.09
C ARG A 54 -17.29 14.77 -0.12
N LEU A 55 -16.55 14.71 -1.23
CA LEU A 55 -15.53 15.68 -1.61
C LEU A 55 -16.11 17.09 -1.81
N ALA A 56 -17.24 17.21 -2.49
CA ALA A 56 -17.95 18.48 -2.66
C ALA A 56 -18.36 19.11 -1.33
N ARG A 57 -18.90 18.30 -0.40
CA ARG A 57 -19.25 18.75 0.96
C ARG A 57 -18.02 19.19 1.76
N ALA A 58 -16.92 18.45 1.70
CA ALA A 58 -15.68 18.83 2.36
C ALA A 58 -15.13 20.17 1.85
N LYS A 59 -15.08 20.38 0.53
CA LYS A 59 -14.68 21.67 -0.08
C LYS A 59 -15.59 22.82 0.30
N THR A 60 -16.90 22.58 0.39
CA THR A 60 -17.86 23.59 0.85
C THR A 60 -17.62 23.97 2.30
N LYS A 61 -17.37 22.98 3.18
CA LYS A 61 -17.05 23.25 4.60
C LYS A 61 -15.77 24.07 4.77
N ILE A 62 -14.72 23.79 3.99
CA ILE A 62 -13.46 24.55 4.00
C ILE A 62 -13.76 26.04 3.71
N ARG A 63 -14.55 26.32 2.65
CA ARG A 63 -14.92 27.69 2.27
C ARG A 63 -15.77 28.39 3.35
N GLN A 64 -16.77 27.68 3.90
CA GLN A 64 -17.66 28.23 4.93
C GLN A 64 -16.94 28.48 6.26
N ALA A 65 -16.06 27.58 6.66
CA ALA A 65 -15.25 27.71 7.87
C ALA A 65 -14.09 28.70 7.72
N ARG A 66 -13.89 29.29 6.53
CA ARG A 66 -12.79 30.21 6.21
C ARG A 66 -11.44 29.66 6.68
N ILE A 67 -11.23 28.34 6.49
CA ILE A 67 -9.96 27.70 6.83
C ILE A 67 -8.87 28.40 6.02
N ALA A 68 -7.96 29.07 6.74
CA ALA A 68 -6.85 29.78 6.12
C ALA A 68 -5.92 28.80 5.42
N PHE A 69 -5.43 29.20 4.25
CA PHE A 69 -4.38 28.48 3.53
C PHE A 69 -3.02 28.80 4.16
N GLU A 70 -2.84 28.34 5.40
CA GLU A 70 -1.64 28.60 6.20
C GLU A 70 -0.90 27.31 6.50
N ILE A 71 0.42 27.43 6.59
CA ILE A 71 1.27 26.34 7.03
C ILE A 71 0.92 26.08 8.51
N PRO A 72 0.64 24.83 8.92
CA PRO A 72 0.43 24.53 10.32
C PRO A 72 1.67 24.88 11.13
N ALA A 73 1.47 25.41 12.33
CA ALA A 73 2.56 25.60 13.27
C ALA A 73 3.26 24.25 13.57
N ALA A 74 4.54 24.29 13.91
CA ALA A 74 5.35 23.09 14.09
C ALA A 74 4.77 22.07 15.09
N ASP A 75 4.08 22.57 16.13
CA ASP A 75 3.37 21.75 17.13
C ASP A 75 2.12 21.06 16.61
N GLN A 76 1.56 21.52 15.48
CA GLN A 76 0.38 20.93 14.83
C GLN A 76 0.74 19.87 13.76
N ILE A 77 1.99 19.88 13.29
CA ILE A 77 2.44 18.92 12.26
C ILE A 77 2.24 17.47 12.69
N PRO A 78 2.63 17.03 13.91
CA PRO A 78 2.46 15.62 14.31
C PRO A 78 1.03 15.11 14.25
N GLN A 79 0.04 15.95 14.59
CA GLN A 79 -1.38 15.58 14.57
C GLN A 79 -1.94 15.37 13.16
N ARG A 80 -1.31 15.97 12.14
CA ARG A 80 -1.74 15.93 10.74
C ARG A 80 -0.88 14.97 9.90
N LEU A 81 0.28 14.58 10.42
CA LEU A 81 1.28 13.82 9.68
C LEU A 81 0.76 12.45 9.21
N GLU A 82 0.05 11.74 10.08
CA GLU A 82 -0.52 10.44 9.72
C GLU A 82 -1.41 10.51 8.47
N ALA A 83 -2.27 11.53 8.38
CA ALA A 83 -3.13 11.72 7.23
C ALA A 83 -2.33 12.03 5.96
N VAL A 84 -1.23 12.79 6.07
CA VAL A 84 -0.32 13.10 4.95
C VAL A 84 0.40 11.84 4.48
N LEU A 85 0.94 11.05 5.40
CA LEU A 85 1.59 9.77 5.06
C LEU A 85 0.62 8.81 4.36
N ASN A 86 -0.60 8.69 4.89
CA ASN A 86 -1.64 7.87 4.28
C ASN A 86 -2.03 8.35 2.87
N ALA A 87 -2.03 9.66 2.62
CA ALA A 87 -2.32 10.21 1.30
C ALA A 87 -1.22 9.88 0.27
N ILE A 88 0.04 10.07 0.65
CA ILE A 88 1.19 9.73 -0.20
C ILE A 88 1.20 8.22 -0.49
N TYR A 89 0.97 7.39 0.52
CA TYR A 89 0.88 5.94 0.38
C TYR A 89 -0.26 5.50 -0.56
N ALA A 90 -1.46 6.08 -0.39
CA ALA A 90 -2.62 5.78 -1.22
C ALA A 90 -2.42 6.21 -2.69
N ALA A 91 -1.75 7.35 -2.91
CA ALA A 91 -1.39 7.80 -4.25
C ALA A 91 -0.45 6.81 -4.94
N TYR A 92 0.59 6.37 -4.23
CA TYR A 92 1.49 5.33 -4.73
C TYR A 92 0.75 4.01 -5.00
N GLY A 93 -0.12 3.59 -4.08
CA GLY A 93 -0.96 2.39 -4.22
C GLY A 93 -1.82 2.42 -5.48
N SER A 94 -2.44 3.57 -5.78
CA SER A 94 -3.24 3.75 -7.01
C SER A 94 -2.41 3.58 -8.29
N SER A 95 -1.14 3.99 -8.25
CA SER A 95 -0.18 3.75 -9.35
C SER A 95 0.25 2.29 -9.46
N TRP A 96 0.20 1.58 -8.35
CA TRP A 96 0.60 0.18 -8.26
C TRP A 96 -0.45 -0.77 -8.81
N GLU A 97 -1.73 -0.38 -8.79
CA GLU A 97 -2.84 -1.15 -9.36
C GLU A 97 -2.74 -1.27 -10.89
N ASP A 98 -2.14 -0.29 -11.58
CA ASP A 98 -1.77 -0.45 -13.00
C ASP A 98 -0.54 -1.34 -13.14
N ALA A 99 -0.74 -2.61 -12.85
CA ALA A 99 0.28 -3.62 -13.07
C ALA A 99 0.67 -3.74 -14.56
N GLY A 100 -0.11 -3.15 -15.47
CA GLY A 100 0.14 -3.11 -16.92
C GLY A 100 1.25 -2.16 -17.35
N GLY A 101 1.54 -1.15 -16.55
CA GLY A 101 2.50 -0.09 -16.91
C GLY A 101 2.09 0.67 -18.18
N ARG A 102 0.79 0.64 -18.53
CA ARG A 102 0.24 1.24 -19.75
C ARG A 102 -0.26 2.66 -19.55
N ASP A 103 -0.48 3.05 -18.29
CA ASP A 103 -0.93 4.39 -17.96
C ASP A 103 0.26 5.27 -17.53
N GLU A 104 0.68 6.16 -18.42
CA GLU A 104 1.73 7.15 -18.13
C GLU A 104 1.39 8.00 -16.89
N ARG A 105 0.09 8.21 -16.60
CA ARG A 105 -0.35 8.92 -15.39
C ARG A 105 -0.06 8.12 -14.13
N ALA A 106 -0.18 6.80 -14.17
CA ALA A 106 0.13 5.95 -13.02
C ALA A 106 1.63 5.99 -12.70
N VAL A 107 2.50 5.98 -13.72
CA VAL A 107 3.95 6.13 -13.54
C VAL A 107 4.27 7.49 -12.92
N GLY A 108 3.72 8.58 -13.47
CA GLY A 108 3.91 9.93 -12.95
C GLY A 108 3.42 10.08 -11.50
N LEU A 109 2.34 9.39 -11.12
CA LEU A 109 1.83 9.41 -9.75
C LEU A 109 2.76 8.70 -8.76
N ALA A 110 3.42 7.60 -9.19
CA ALA A 110 4.42 6.92 -8.36
C ALA A 110 5.64 7.81 -8.12
N GLU A 111 6.16 8.43 -9.18
CA GLU A 111 7.28 9.37 -9.09
C GLU A 111 6.95 10.55 -8.19
N GLU A 112 5.75 11.13 -8.33
CA GLU A 112 5.27 12.22 -7.49
C GLU A 112 5.15 11.82 -6.02
N ALA A 113 4.62 10.63 -5.72
CA ALA A 113 4.50 10.13 -4.36
C ALA A 113 5.87 9.93 -3.70
N ILE A 114 6.84 9.35 -4.42
CA ILE A 114 8.22 9.17 -3.94
C ILE A 114 8.89 10.53 -3.74
N TRP A 115 8.70 11.47 -4.67
CA TRP A 115 9.24 12.81 -4.56
C TRP A 115 8.68 13.54 -3.32
N LEU A 116 7.36 13.50 -3.10
CA LEU A 116 6.72 14.08 -1.91
C LEU A 116 7.25 13.44 -0.61
N ALA A 117 7.46 12.12 -0.60
CA ALA A 117 8.03 11.43 0.56
C ALA A 117 9.47 11.91 0.84
N ARG A 118 10.31 12.15 -0.19
CA ARG A 118 11.65 12.72 -0.03
C ARG A 118 11.62 14.15 0.50
N VAL A 119 10.75 15.01 -0.05
CA VAL A 119 10.57 16.39 0.43
C VAL A 119 10.11 16.40 1.89
N LEU A 120 9.19 15.52 2.24
CA LEU A 120 8.70 15.39 3.61
C LEU A 120 9.81 14.90 4.57
N ARG A 121 10.64 13.92 4.16
CA ARG A 121 11.81 13.45 4.92
C ARG A 121 12.80 14.59 5.18
N ASP A 122 13.06 15.45 4.19
CA ASP A 122 13.97 16.58 4.33
C ASP A 122 13.39 17.67 5.24
N ALA A 123 12.07 17.87 5.22
CA ALA A 123 11.36 18.83 6.07
C ALA A 123 11.20 18.36 7.53
N ILE A 124 11.09 17.05 7.75
CA ILE A 124 10.89 16.46 9.10
C ILE A 124 11.85 15.28 9.28
N PRO A 125 13.17 15.55 9.39
CA PRO A 125 14.21 14.52 9.33
C PRO A 125 14.20 13.55 10.52
N ASP A 126 13.65 13.95 11.67
CA ASP A 126 13.63 13.17 12.91
C ASP A 126 12.37 12.30 13.06
N GLU A 127 11.50 12.27 12.02
CA GLU A 127 10.28 11.47 12.08
C GLU A 127 10.48 10.10 11.39
N PRO A 128 10.54 9.01 12.19
CA PRO A 128 10.86 7.68 11.65
C PRO A 128 9.81 7.14 10.69
N GLU A 129 8.51 7.47 10.86
CA GLU A 129 7.45 7.01 9.95
C GLU A 129 7.54 7.64 8.55
N VAL A 130 8.06 8.87 8.45
CA VAL A 130 8.34 9.50 7.14
C VAL A 130 9.41 8.71 6.40
N ARG A 131 10.49 8.34 7.08
CA ARG A 131 11.57 7.52 6.52
C ARG A 131 11.09 6.11 6.22
N GLY A 132 10.27 5.52 7.09
CA GLY A 132 9.62 4.23 6.88
C GLY A 132 8.77 4.23 5.61
N LEU A 133 7.94 5.25 5.41
CA LEU A 133 7.15 5.40 4.18
C LEU A 133 8.05 5.50 2.94
N LEU A 134 9.06 6.37 2.97
CA LEU A 134 9.98 6.52 1.84
C LEU A 134 10.67 5.19 1.51
N ALA A 135 11.20 4.48 2.51
CA ALA A 135 11.82 3.17 2.32
C ALA A 135 10.85 2.14 1.70
N LEU A 136 9.60 2.12 2.18
CA LEU A 136 8.55 1.26 1.63
C LEU A 136 8.30 1.53 0.15
N LEU A 137 8.11 2.80 -0.23
CA LEU A 137 7.85 3.19 -1.61
C LEU A 137 9.04 2.84 -2.52
N LEU A 138 10.27 3.09 -2.07
CA LEU A 138 11.49 2.78 -2.81
C LEU A 138 11.66 1.28 -3.03
N HIS A 139 11.45 0.44 -2.01
CA HIS A 139 11.48 -1.01 -2.17
C HIS A 139 10.42 -1.51 -3.15
N CYS A 140 9.22 -0.96 -3.09
CA CYS A 140 8.17 -1.32 -4.04
C CYS A 140 8.56 -0.91 -5.46
N GLU A 141 9.03 0.33 -5.65
CA GLU A 141 9.43 0.85 -6.97
C GLU A 141 10.61 0.07 -7.55
N ALA A 142 11.58 -0.32 -6.72
CA ALA A 142 12.71 -1.12 -7.14
C ALA A 142 12.31 -2.42 -7.86
N ARG A 143 11.16 -2.99 -7.51
CA ARG A 143 10.64 -4.24 -8.08
C ARG A 143 9.67 -4.05 -9.24
N ARG A 144 9.31 -2.80 -9.58
CA ARG A 144 8.35 -2.51 -10.66
C ARG A 144 8.71 -3.20 -11.98
N PRO A 145 9.98 -3.18 -12.45
CA PRO A 145 10.36 -3.86 -13.69
C PRO A 145 10.12 -5.37 -13.68
N ALA A 146 10.20 -6.02 -12.49
CA ALA A 146 10.06 -7.47 -12.34
C ALA A 146 8.60 -7.95 -12.23
N ARG A 147 7.63 -7.04 -12.12
CA ARG A 147 6.21 -7.42 -11.97
C ARG A 147 5.58 -7.96 -13.23
N ARG A 148 6.23 -7.74 -14.37
CA ARG A 148 5.79 -8.20 -15.70
C ARG A 148 6.86 -9.00 -16.37
N GLY A 149 6.49 -10.14 -16.92
CA GLY A 149 7.31 -10.87 -17.86
C GLY A 149 7.44 -10.13 -19.18
N ALA A 150 8.40 -10.53 -20.01
CA ALA A 150 8.61 -9.99 -21.36
C ALA A 150 7.35 -10.12 -22.26
N ASP A 151 6.48 -11.09 -21.95
CA ASP A 151 5.20 -11.34 -22.60
C ASP A 151 4.01 -10.56 -21.99
N GLY A 152 4.26 -9.68 -21.00
CA GLY A 152 3.27 -8.87 -20.31
C GLY A 152 2.50 -9.60 -19.21
N ARG A 153 2.79 -10.88 -18.93
CA ARG A 153 2.15 -11.63 -17.84
C ARG A 153 2.53 -11.05 -16.47
N PHE A 154 1.58 -11.10 -15.55
CA PHE A 154 1.85 -10.77 -14.14
C PHE A 154 2.81 -11.81 -13.54
N VAL A 155 3.84 -11.33 -12.82
CA VAL A 155 4.81 -12.15 -12.10
C VAL A 155 4.70 -11.88 -10.61
N PRO A 156 4.22 -12.85 -9.80
CA PRO A 156 4.12 -12.69 -8.36
C PRO A 156 5.52 -12.56 -7.74
N LEU A 157 5.60 -11.89 -6.59
CA LEU A 157 6.88 -11.56 -5.93
C LEU A 157 7.81 -12.78 -5.76
N SER A 158 7.25 -13.94 -5.41
CA SER A 158 8.01 -15.18 -5.23
C SER A 158 8.69 -15.67 -6.52
N GLU A 159 8.16 -15.32 -7.68
CA GLU A 159 8.63 -15.75 -9.00
C GLU A 159 9.43 -14.66 -9.74
N GLN A 160 9.52 -13.44 -9.17
CA GLN A 160 10.31 -12.36 -9.78
C GLN A 160 11.80 -12.68 -9.77
N ASP A 161 12.49 -12.30 -10.85
CA ASP A 161 13.95 -12.33 -10.91
C ASP A 161 14.53 -11.13 -10.13
N PRO A 162 15.27 -11.37 -9.04
CA PRO A 162 15.87 -10.29 -8.27
C PRO A 162 16.98 -9.53 -9.01
N HIS A 163 17.55 -10.08 -10.06
CA HIS A 163 18.63 -9.43 -10.82
C HIS A 163 18.15 -8.23 -11.65
N ILE A 164 16.86 -8.15 -11.93
CA ILE A 164 16.28 -7.01 -12.65
C ILE A 164 15.70 -5.95 -11.69
N TRP A 165 15.81 -6.15 -10.38
CA TRP A 165 15.43 -5.14 -9.41
C TRP A 165 16.41 -3.97 -9.40
N LEU A 166 15.91 -2.75 -9.17
CA LEU A 166 16.70 -1.54 -9.21
C LEU A 166 17.51 -1.37 -7.92
N ALA A 167 18.75 -1.89 -7.91
CA ALA A 167 19.64 -1.86 -6.75
C ALA A 167 19.82 -0.46 -6.12
N PRO A 168 19.97 0.65 -6.88
CA PRO A 168 20.10 1.99 -6.26
C PRO A 168 18.90 2.39 -5.39
N LEU A 169 17.68 1.99 -5.76
CA LEU A 169 16.49 2.26 -4.95
C LEU A 169 16.44 1.37 -3.69
N ILE A 170 16.89 0.12 -3.79
CA ILE A 170 17.03 -0.77 -2.63
C ILE A 170 18.04 -0.18 -1.65
N ASP A 171 19.20 0.26 -2.13
CA ASP A 171 20.24 0.85 -1.29
C ASP A 171 19.78 2.14 -0.59
N GLU A 172 18.99 2.99 -1.28
CA GLU A 172 18.37 4.17 -0.66
C GLU A 172 17.37 3.75 0.41
N ALA A 173 16.49 2.79 0.12
CA ALA A 173 15.48 2.28 1.03
C ALA A 173 16.10 1.72 2.32
N GLU A 174 17.15 0.91 2.19
CA GLU A 174 17.87 0.33 3.34
C GLU A 174 18.51 1.41 4.22
N ARG A 175 19.09 2.46 3.64
CA ARG A 175 19.63 3.59 4.40
C ARG A 175 18.53 4.32 5.18
N GLU A 176 17.39 4.61 4.55
CA GLU A 176 16.28 5.29 5.22
C GLU A 176 15.69 4.42 6.33
N LEU A 177 15.55 3.12 6.10
CA LEU A 177 15.05 2.17 7.10
C LEU A 177 16.02 2.05 8.29
N ALA A 178 17.33 2.00 8.06
CA ALA A 178 18.33 1.95 9.10
C ALA A 178 18.30 3.21 10.00
N VAL A 179 18.19 4.39 9.39
CA VAL A 179 18.06 5.66 10.14
C VAL A 179 16.74 5.67 10.92
N SER A 180 15.65 5.24 10.32
CA SER A 180 14.34 5.13 10.97
C SER A 180 14.39 4.23 12.21
N ALA A 181 15.01 3.06 12.11
CA ALA A 181 15.13 2.10 13.21
C ALA A 181 15.91 2.64 14.42
N ALA A 182 16.84 3.57 14.21
CA ALA A 182 17.64 4.16 15.28
C ALA A 182 16.81 5.02 16.26
N HIS A 183 15.60 5.47 15.88
CA HIS A 183 14.73 6.28 16.75
C HIS A 183 13.97 5.48 17.82
N ALA A 184 14.05 4.15 17.82
CA ALA A 184 13.37 3.26 18.79
C ALA A 184 11.85 3.51 18.94
N ARG A 185 11.21 4.11 17.95
CA ARG A 185 9.76 4.31 17.82
C ARG A 185 9.28 3.53 16.62
N LEU A 186 8.63 2.40 16.85
CA LEU A 186 8.14 1.54 15.79
C LEU A 186 6.77 2.03 15.29
N GLY A 187 6.63 2.19 13.98
CA GLY A 187 5.40 2.58 13.34
C GLY A 187 5.02 1.63 12.18
N ARG A 188 3.86 1.89 11.59
CA ARG A 188 3.29 1.07 10.52
C ARG A 188 4.20 0.98 9.31
N PHE A 189 4.62 2.13 8.78
CA PHE A 189 5.38 2.18 7.53
C PHE A 189 6.79 1.60 7.69
N GLN A 190 7.38 1.72 8.89
CA GLN A 190 8.63 1.05 9.22
C GLN A 190 8.51 -0.47 9.15
N ILE A 191 7.41 -1.05 9.70
CA ILE A 191 7.18 -2.50 9.65
C ILE A 191 6.93 -2.94 8.21
N GLU A 192 6.10 -2.23 7.46
CA GLU A 192 5.85 -2.52 6.05
C GLU A 192 7.14 -2.45 5.22
N ALA A 193 8.01 -1.45 5.47
CA ALA A 193 9.31 -1.35 4.83
C ALA A 193 10.25 -2.50 5.22
N ALA A 194 10.27 -2.89 6.50
CA ALA A 194 11.08 -4.02 6.97
C ALA A 194 10.68 -5.34 6.30
N ILE A 195 9.38 -5.57 6.07
CA ILE A 195 8.90 -6.72 5.30
C ILE A 195 9.48 -6.68 3.87
N GLN A 196 9.49 -5.51 3.22
CA GLN A 196 10.05 -5.36 1.88
C GLN A 196 11.56 -5.54 1.85
N SER A 197 12.29 -5.07 2.87
CA SER A 197 13.73 -5.29 3.06
C SER A 197 14.05 -6.78 3.13
N VAL A 198 13.29 -7.56 3.93
CA VAL A 198 13.47 -9.04 3.98
C VAL A 198 13.26 -9.70 2.61
N HIS A 199 12.30 -9.22 1.82
CA HIS A 199 12.15 -9.69 0.44
C HIS A 199 13.30 -9.25 -0.47
N ALA A 200 13.81 -8.02 -0.31
CA ALA A 200 14.92 -7.48 -1.10
C ALA A 200 16.24 -8.24 -0.84
N GLU A 201 16.44 -8.74 0.38
CA GLU A 201 17.59 -9.54 0.78
C GLU A 201 17.78 -10.79 -0.11
N ARG A 202 16.72 -11.27 -0.76
CA ARG A 202 16.79 -12.36 -1.74
C ARG A 202 17.73 -12.05 -2.91
N ALA A 203 17.87 -10.79 -3.31
CA ALA A 203 18.79 -10.39 -4.37
C ALA A 203 20.26 -10.71 -4.03
N ARG A 204 20.60 -10.63 -2.72
CA ARG A 204 21.96 -10.85 -2.21
C ARG A 204 22.18 -12.30 -1.75
N THR A 205 21.21 -12.91 -1.11
CA THR A 205 21.36 -14.22 -0.44
C THR A 205 20.74 -15.39 -1.19
N GLY A 206 19.91 -15.11 -2.20
CA GLY A 206 19.09 -16.12 -2.87
C GLY A 206 17.95 -16.68 -2.01
N ARG A 207 17.76 -16.18 -0.79
CA ARG A 207 16.79 -16.70 0.18
C ARG A 207 15.93 -15.58 0.76
N THR A 208 14.70 -15.94 1.14
CA THR A 208 13.76 -15.07 1.86
C THR A 208 13.54 -15.63 3.26
N ASP A 209 13.74 -14.80 4.28
CA ASP A 209 13.46 -15.17 5.69
C ASP A 209 11.95 -15.10 5.95
N ARG A 210 11.24 -16.19 5.65
CA ARG A 210 9.78 -16.29 5.83
C ARG A 210 9.35 -16.17 7.30
N PRO A 211 10.05 -16.76 8.30
CA PRO A 211 9.75 -16.54 9.71
C PRO A 211 9.80 -15.06 10.13
N ALA A 212 10.80 -14.31 9.67
CA ALA A 212 10.89 -12.87 9.94
C ALA A 212 9.68 -12.12 9.36
N ILE A 213 9.27 -12.42 8.11
CA ILE A 213 8.10 -11.84 7.47
C ILE A 213 6.82 -12.12 8.28
N ALA A 214 6.59 -13.37 8.72
CA ALA A 214 5.43 -13.72 9.53
C ALA A 214 5.42 -12.93 10.85
N THR A 215 6.59 -12.81 11.51
CA THR A 215 6.74 -12.01 12.74
C THR A 215 6.41 -10.53 12.52
N PHE A 216 6.88 -9.94 11.43
CA PHE A 216 6.56 -8.54 11.09
C PHE A 216 5.07 -8.35 10.80
N TYR A 217 4.40 -9.28 10.12
CA TYR A 217 2.94 -9.20 9.93
C TYR A 217 2.16 -9.38 11.23
N ASP A 218 2.64 -10.17 12.21
CA ASP A 218 2.08 -10.23 13.56
C ASP A 218 2.18 -8.89 14.29
N GLN A 219 3.29 -8.18 14.12
CA GLN A 219 3.47 -6.83 14.68
C GLN A 219 2.59 -5.82 13.96
N LEU A 220 2.55 -5.86 12.62
CA LEU A 220 1.75 -4.96 11.80
C LEU A 220 0.25 -5.06 12.12
N THR A 221 -0.29 -6.27 12.24
CA THR A 221 -1.71 -6.48 12.56
C THR A 221 -2.09 -6.03 13.97
N ARG A 222 -1.13 -5.99 14.90
CA ARG A 222 -1.35 -5.44 16.26
C ARG A 222 -1.28 -3.92 16.28
N LEU A 223 -0.32 -3.34 15.56
CA LEU A 223 -0.07 -1.89 15.57
C LEU A 223 -1.04 -1.13 14.68
N ALA A 224 -1.29 -1.64 13.48
CA ALA A 224 -2.11 -1.01 12.44
C ALA A 224 -3.04 -2.06 11.78
N PRO A 225 -4.09 -2.49 12.49
CA PRO A 225 -4.99 -3.52 11.98
C PRO A 225 -5.67 -3.08 10.69
N SER A 226 -5.62 -3.91 9.66
CA SER A 226 -6.30 -3.72 8.39
C SER A 226 -6.60 -5.08 7.75
N ILE A 227 -7.59 -5.11 6.85
CA ILE A 227 -7.92 -6.33 6.07
C ILE A 227 -6.69 -6.80 5.29
N GLY A 228 -5.96 -5.88 4.65
CA GLY A 228 -4.77 -6.19 3.89
C GLY A 228 -3.67 -6.83 4.74
N ALA A 229 -3.39 -6.25 5.91
CA ALA A 229 -2.42 -6.82 6.85
C ALA A 229 -2.84 -8.20 7.38
N ALA A 230 -4.13 -8.40 7.67
CA ALA A 230 -4.64 -9.69 8.14
C ALA A 230 -4.53 -10.78 7.06
N VAL A 231 -4.86 -10.48 5.80
CA VAL A 231 -4.72 -11.42 4.67
C VAL A 231 -3.25 -11.73 4.39
N ALA A 232 -2.39 -10.72 4.39
CA ALA A 232 -0.95 -10.91 4.18
C ALA A 232 -0.30 -11.71 5.33
N ARG A 233 -0.74 -11.48 6.58
CA ARG A 233 -0.36 -12.29 7.74
C ARG A 233 -0.70 -13.77 7.54
N ALA A 234 -1.93 -14.05 7.09
CA ALA A 234 -2.36 -15.43 6.82
C ALA A 234 -1.50 -16.11 5.74
N ALA A 235 -1.19 -15.39 4.65
CA ALA A 235 -0.30 -15.87 3.60
C ALA A 235 1.12 -16.13 4.13
N ALA A 236 1.69 -15.20 4.93
CA ALA A 236 3.02 -15.35 5.51
C ALA A 236 3.12 -16.54 6.48
N HIS A 237 2.10 -16.73 7.32
CA HIS A 237 2.04 -17.90 8.22
C HIS A 237 1.86 -19.21 7.45
N ALA A 238 1.15 -19.20 6.32
CA ALA A 238 1.05 -20.38 5.46
C ALA A 238 2.41 -20.81 4.89
N GLU A 239 3.26 -19.85 4.54
CA GLU A 239 4.63 -20.10 4.04
C GLU A 239 5.55 -20.74 5.10
N VAL A 240 5.27 -20.52 6.40
CA VAL A 240 6.07 -21.02 7.53
C VAL A 240 5.46 -22.30 8.12
N HIS A 241 4.14 -22.34 8.29
CA HIS A 241 3.43 -23.37 9.07
C HIS A 241 2.50 -24.23 8.22
N GLY A 242 2.47 -24.00 6.90
CA GLY A 242 1.62 -24.73 5.95
C GLY A 242 0.24 -24.10 5.74
N ALA A 243 -0.40 -24.52 4.66
CA ALA A 243 -1.65 -23.94 4.15
C ALA A 243 -2.80 -23.97 5.17
N GLN A 244 -2.88 -25.02 6.01
CA GLN A 244 -3.90 -25.13 7.05
C GLN A 244 -3.81 -24.00 8.08
N ALA A 245 -2.60 -23.62 8.50
CA ALA A 245 -2.39 -22.53 9.45
C ALA A 245 -2.81 -21.19 8.85
N GLY A 246 -2.47 -20.95 7.59
CA GLY A 246 -2.91 -19.75 6.88
C GLY A 246 -4.42 -19.67 6.73
N LEU A 247 -5.08 -20.79 6.36
CA LEU A 247 -6.53 -20.84 6.20
C LEU A 247 -7.25 -20.55 7.53
N ALA A 248 -6.75 -21.10 8.65
CA ALA A 248 -7.29 -20.82 9.98
C ALA A 248 -7.21 -19.33 10.36
N LEU A 249 -6.17 -18.61 9.91
CA LEU A 249 -6.06 -17.16 10.10
C LEU A 249 -7.01 -16.38 9.19
N LEU A 250 -7.22 -16.80 7.94
CA LEU A 250 -8.21 -16.20 7.05
C LEU A 250 -9.63 -16.32 7.59
N ASP A 251 -9.97 -17.48 8.19
CA ASP A 251 -11.30 -17.74 8.74
C ASP A 251 -11.63 -16.88 9.98
N GLN A 252 -10.63 -16.23 10.59
CA GLN A 252 -10.83 -15.26 11.68
C GLN A 252 -11.21 -13.86 11.19
N ILE A 253 -11.05 -13.57 9.90
CA ILE A 253 -11.40 -12.27 9.33
C ILE A 253 -12.91 -12.22 9.11
N ASP A 254 -13.52 -11.08 9.49
CA ASP A 254 -14.96 -10.89 9.29
C ASP A 254 -15.37 -11.07 7.83
N ALA A 255 -16.26 -12.02 7.57
CA ALA A 255 -16.68 -12.41 6.23
C ALA A 255 -17.32 -11.23 5.45
N HIS A 256 -18.03 -10.31 6.12
CA HIS A 256 -18.65 -9.17 5.45
C HIS A 256 -17.61 -8.17 4.94
N SER A 257 -16.49 -8.03 5.64
CA SER A 257 -15.42 -7.09 5.27
C SER A 257 -14.62 -7.52 4.05
N VAL A 258 -14.64 -8.82 3.69
CA VAL A 258 -13.82 -9.39 2.61
C VAL A 258 -14.58 -9.73 1.34
N VAL A 259 -15.90 -9.53 1.30
CA VAL A 259 -16.75 -9.91 0.15
C VAL A 259 -16.24 -9.35 -1.17
N SER A 260 -15.79 -8.09 -1.18
CA SER A 260 -15.26 -7.38 -2.35
C SER A 260 -13.73 -7.24 -2.35
N TYR A 261 -13.02 -7.90 -1.42
CA TYR A 261 -11.58 -7.79 -1.32
C TYR A 261 -10.88 -8.92 -2.08
N GLN A 262 -10.52 -8.66 -3.33
CA GLN A 262 -9.91 -9.63 -4.26
C GLN A 262 -8.72 -10.41 -3.67
N PRO A 263 -7.74 -9.79 -2.95
CA PRO A 263 -6.59 -10.52 -2.44
C PRO A 263 -6.94 -11.62 -1.42
N TYR A 264 -8.01 -11.42 -0.64
CA TYR A 264 -8.50 -12.46 0.28
C TYR A 264 -8.89 -13.72 -0.48
N TRP A 265 -9.67 -13.58 -1.56
CA TRP A 265 -10.12 -14.72 -2.34
C TRP A 265 -8.99 -15.41 -3.10
N ALA A 266 -8.00 -14.63 -3.58
CA ALA A 266 -6.81 -15.19 -4.23
C ALA A 266 -5.95 -16.03 -3.28
N VAL A 267 -5.69 -15.52 -2.07
CA VAL A 267 -4.94 -16.26 -1.04
C VAL A 267 -5.72 -17.48 -0.58
N ARG A 268 -7.02 -17.34 -0.31
CA ARG A 268 -7.88 -18.46 0.09
C ARG A 268 -7.90 -19.56 -0.96
N ALA A 269 -8.03 -19.21 -2.23
CA ALA A 269 -8.02 -20.15 -3.35
C ALA A 269 -6.71 -20.97 -3.41
N ASP A 270 -5.57 -20.28 -3.30
CA ASP A 270 -4.27 -20.96 -3.34
C ASP A 270 -4.06 -21.88 -2.13
N LEU A 271 -4.46 -21.48 -0.94
CA LEU A 271 -4.37 -22.31 0.26
C LEU A 271 -5.27 -23.56 0.16
N LEU A 272 -6.51 -23.40 -0.29
CA LEU A 272 -7.43 -24.53 -0.51
C LEU A 272 -6.90 -25.50 -1.57
N ARG A 273 -6.31 -24.99 -2.65
CA ARG A 273 -5.64 -25.80 -3.68
C ARG A 273 -4.49 -26.62 -3.09
N GLN A 274 -3.66 -26.01 -2.25
CA GLN A 274 -2.56 -26.71 -1.55
C GLN A 274 -3.06 -27.81 -0.61
N LEU A 275 -4.28 -27.67 -0.09
CA LEU A 275 -4.95 -28.65 0.76
C LEU A 275 -5.73 -29.70 -0.03
N ASN A 276 -5.69 -29.66 -1.36
CA ASN A 276 -6.44 -30.51 -2.27
C ASN A 276 -7.99 -30.39 -2.13
N CYS A 277 -8.49 -29.24 -1.63
CA CYS A 277 -9.90 -28.90 -1.57
C CYS A 277 -10.34 -28.31 -2.92
N ALA A 278 -10.43 -29.14 -3.96
CA ALA A 278 -10.55 -28.68 -5.35
C ALA A 278 -11.83 -27.87 -5.63
N HIS A 279 -12.96 -28.25 -5.03
CA HIS A 279 -14.23 -27.55 -5.24
C HIS A 279 -14.21 -26.16 -4.64
N GLU A 280 -13.84 -26.03 -3.36
CA GLU A 280 -13.79 -24.76 -2.64
C GLU A 280 -12.69 -23.83 -3.22
N ALA A 281 -11.57 -24.42 -3.68
CA ALA A 281 -10.52 -23.67 -4.37
C ALA A 281 -11.05 -23.05 -5.68
N ALA A 282 -11.80 -23.82 -6.48
CA ALA A 282 -12.40 -23.32 -7.72
C ALA A 282 -13.37 -22.15 -7.47
N GLU A 283 -14.24 -22.26 -6.46
CA GLU A 283 -15.17 -21.20 -6.09
C GLU A 283 -14.44 -19.92 -5.65
N ALA A 284 -13.39 -20.07 -4.84
CA ALA A 284 -12.58 -18.94 -4.39
C ALA A 284 -11.80 -18.29 -5.54
N PHE A 285 -11.26 -19.06 -6.49
CA PHE A 285 -10.66 -18.52 -7.72
C PHE A 285 -11.70 -17.78 -8.57
N ASP A 286 -12.91 -18.30 -8.75
CA ASP A 286 -13.96 -17.64 -9.53
C ASP A 286 -14.33 -16.28 -8.93
N ARG A 287 -14.38 -16.18 -7.59
CA ARG A 287 -14.58 -14.90 -6.89
C ARG A 287 -13.40 -13.95 -7.09
N ALA A 288 -12.16 -14.42 -6.93
CA ALA A 288 -10.97 -13.59 -7.13
C ALA A 288 -10.88 -13.05 -8.58
N ILE A 289 -11.21 -13.89 -9.57
CA ILE A 289 -11.26 -13.54 -10.99
C ILE A 289 -12.34 -12.50 -11.27
N GLY A 290 -13.52 -12.65 -10.68
CA GLY A 290 -14.63 -11.71 -10.86
C GLY A 290 -14.41 -10.34 -10.22
N LEU A 291 -13.51 -10.24 -9.23
CA LEU A 291 -13.20 -9.01 -8.51
C LEU A 291 -12.00 -8.23 -9.06
N THR A 292 -11.29 -8.76 -10.05
CA THR A 292 -10.15 -8.04 -10.65
C THR A 292 -10.51 -7.40 -11.97
N ASP A 293 -10.11 -6.12 -12.13
CA ASP A 293 -10.19 -5.38 -13.39
C ASP A 293 -8.90 -5.51 -14.23
N ASP A 294 -7.79 -6.02 -13.65
CA ASP A 294 -6.50 -6.21 -14.33
C ASP A 294 -6.50 -7.53 -15.12
N ASP A 295 -6.40 -7.44 -16.45
CA ASP A 295 -6.42 -8.59 -17.35
C ASP A 295 -5.25 -9.56 -17.14
N ALA A 296 -4.09 -9.08 -16.72
CA ALA A 296 -2.95 -9.96 -16.48
C ALA A 296 -3.06 -10.68 -15.13
N ILE A 297 -3.59 -10.04 -14.10
CA ILE A 297 -3.96 -10.72 -12.85
C ILE A 297 -5.07 -11.74 -13.12
N ARG A 298 -6.07 -11.38 -13.92
CA ARG A 298 -7.13 -12.32 -14.33
C ARG A 298 -6.57 -13.53 -15.05
N ALA A 299 -5.69 -13.33 -16.02
CA ALA A 299 -5.02 -14.42 -16.75
C ALA A 299 -4.20 -15.32 -15.83
N PHE A 300 -3.45 -14.73 -14.90
CA PHE A 300 -2.68 -15.44 -13.88
C PHE A 300 -3.59 -16.32 -12.99
N LEU A 301 -4.70 -15.79 -12.50
CA LEU A 301 -5.63 -16.53 -11.66
C LEU A 301 -6.33 -17.67 -12.43
N LEU A 302 -6.70 -17.45 -13.70
CA LEU A 302 -7.25 -18.49 -14.57
C LEU A 302 -6.25 -19.62 -14.79
N GLU A 303 -4.97 -19.32 -14.97
CA GLU A 303 -3.94 -20.35 -15.09
C GLU A 303 -3.78 -21.16 -13.79
N ARG A 304 -3.72 -20.46 -12.63
CA ARG A 304 -3.63 -21.12 -11.32
C ARG A 304 -4.82 -22.01 -11.00
N ARG A 305 -6.03 -21.60 -11.41
CA ARG A 305 -7.27 -22.38 -11.25
C ARG A 305 -7.27 -23.72 -12.04
N ARG A 306 -6.53 -23.78 -13.15
CA ARG A 306 -6.44 -24.99 -14.01
C ARG A 306 -5.44 -26.02 -13.52
N ARG A 307 -4.49 -25.60 -12.69
CA ARG A 307 -3.46 -26.45 -12.07
C ARG A 307 -4.00 -27.13 -10.82
#